data_af4fd40eb2bccb8d4aecf7b19553a7bd
#
_entry.id   af4fd40eb2bccb8d4aecf7b19553a7bd
#
_cell.length_a   1.000
_cell.length_b   1.000
_cell.length_c   1.000
_cell.angle_alpha   90.00
_cell.angle_beta   90.00
_cell.angle_gamma   90.00
#
_symmetry.space_group_name_H-M   'P 1'
#
loop_
_entity.id
_entity.type
_entity.pdbx_description
1 polymer ?
#
loop_
_entity_poly.entity_id
_entity_poly.type
_entity_poly.pdbx_seq_one_letter_code
_entity_poly.pdbx_strand_id
1 'polypeptide(L)'
;MTELWLLRRILGPGEMAARVATLELSRSEVVNEAAALVRQIERNLHDGAQTRLATLALHLGMARDKLAAGSPDEVAAARDLVEAAHAGAKEALVELRDLSSGIHPPVLGNGLGPALENLAAGSAIPVRVTAHLPERPSPAIETIAYFSAAELLANAVKHSSANLIEVAATSPPGGPFVLTVSDDGRGGADEADGSGLSGLRHRARTVDGTVTLTSPPGGPTTVSVELPLHP
;
A
#
# COMPACT_ATOMS: atom_id res chain seq x y z
N MET A 1 34.00 -18.19 -24.93
CA MET A 1 33.78 -18.76 -26.28
C MET A 1 33.57 -20.28 -26.28
N THR A 2 33.86 -20.97 -25.20
CA THR A 2 33.76 -22.44 -25.09
C THR A 2 32.36 -22.99 -24.81
N GLU A 3 31.49 -22.25 -24.15
CA GLU A 3 30.14 -22.71 -23.77
C GLU A 3 29.15 -22.72 -24.95
N LEU A 4 29.25 -21.77 -25.89
CA LEU A 4 28.40 -21.73 -27.07
C LEU A 4 28.66 -22.91 -28.02
N TRP A 5 29.88 -23.42 -28.03
CA TRP A 5 30.29 -24.55 -28.88
C TRP A 5 29.76 -25.90 -28.35
N LEU A 6 29.71 -26.05 -27.00
CA LEU A 6 29.13 -27.23 -26.35
C LEU A 6 27.62 -27.32 -26.57
N LEU A 7 26.90 -26.20 -26.42
CA LEU A 7 25.45 -26.10 -26.66
C LEU A 7 25.10 -26.44 -28.14
N ARG A 8 25.92 -26.03 -29.08
CA ARG A 8 25.71 -26.30 -30.52
C ARG A 8 25.94 -27.75 -30.89
N ARG A 9 26.63 -28.52 -30.06
CA ARG A 9 26.94 -29.96 -30.31
C ARG A 9 25.91 -30.89 -29.64
N ILE A 10 25.20 -30.42 -28.60
CA ILE A 10 24.20 -31.19 -27.87
C ILE A 10 22.78 -30.94 -28.41
N LEU A 11 22.49 -29.75 -28.88
CA LEU A 11 21.20 -29.39 -29.49
C LEU A 11 21.42 -29.19 -31.00
N GLY A 12 20.77 -29.98 -31.81
CA GLY A 12 20.78 -29.81 -33.28
C GLY A 12 20.26 -28.44 -33.69
N PRO A 13 20.62 -27.92 -34.86
CA PRO A 13 20.23 -26.57 -35.31
C PRO A 13 18.70 -26.35 -35.34
N GLY A 14 17.90 -27.39 -35.44
CA GLY A 14 16.44 -27.33 -35.38
C GLY A 14 15.89 -27.14 -33.97
N GLU A 15 16.51 -27.76 -32.96
CA GLU A 15 16.04 -27.62 -31.55
C GLU A 15 16.38 -26.26 -30.95
N MET A 16 17.52 -25.66 -31.35
CA MET A 16 17.86 -24.29 -30.93
C MET A 16 16.92 -23.27 -31.57
N ALA A 17 16.58 -23.42 -32.84
CA ALA A 17 15.62 -22.55 -33.50
C ALA A 17 14.22 -22.66 -32.89
N ALA A 18 13.77 -23.87 -32.54
CA ALA A 18 12.50 -24.08 -31.84
C ALA A 18 12.50 -23.46 -30.44
N ARG A 19 13.61 -23.55 -29.71
CA ARG A 19 13.72 -22.97 -28.35
C ARG A 19 13.77 -21.44 -28.37
N VAL A 20 14.45 -20.86 -29.36
CA VAL A 20 14.44 -19.39 -29.58
C VAL A 20 13.03 -18.92 -29.94
N ALA A 21 12.35 -19.61 -30.87
CA ALA A 21 10.97 -19.28 -31.24
C ALA A 21 10.01 -19.38 -30.04
N THR A 22 10.15 -20.40 -29.18
CA THR A 22 9.34 -20.53 -27.94
C THR A 22 9.63 -19.40 -26.94
N LEU A 23 10.89 -19.00 -26.76
CA LEU A 23 11.28 -17.89 -25.90
C LEU A 23 10.79 -16.54 -26.43
N GLU A 24 10.82 -16.34 -27.75
CA GLU A 24 10.28 -15.13 -28.38
C GLU A 24 8.77 -15.04 -28.26
N LEU A 25 8.05 -16.15 -28.41
CA LEU A 25 6.61 -16.22 -28.17
C LEU A 25 6.28 -15.93 -26.69
N SER A 26 6.95 -16.59 -25.75
CA SER A 26 6.75 -16.36 -24.32
C SER A 26 7.06 -14.92 -23.93
N ARG A 27 8.13 -14.33 -24.47
CA ARG A 27 8.46 -12.91 -24.27
C ARG A 27 7.39 -11.98 -24.83
N SER A 28 6.87 -12.30 -26.00
CA SER A 28 5.79 -11.53 -26.65
C SER A 28 4.49 -11.60 -25.84
N GLU A 29 4.14 -12.77 -25.28
CA GLU A 29 2.98 -12.93 -24.39
C GLU A 29 3.14 -12.10 -23.13
N VAL A 30 4.27 -12.18 -22.42
CA VAL A 30 4.53 -11.40 -21.21
C VAL A 30 4.49 -9.89 -21.49
N VAL A 31 5.04 -9.43 -22.62
CA VAL A 31 4.98 -8.01 -23.01
C VAL A 31 3.54 -7.58 -23.33
N ASN A 32 2.74 -8.43 -23.97
CA ASN A 32 1.35 -8.14 -24.28
C ASN A 32 0.48 -8.13 -23.02
N GLU A 33 0.70 -9.05 -22.08
CA GLU A 33 0.02 -9.06 -20.78
C GLU A 33 0.37 -7.82 -19.95
N ALA A 34 1.65 -7.45 -19.88
CA ALA A 34 2.08 -6.22 -19.22
C ALA A 34 1.45 -4.98 -19.85
N ALA A 35 1.40 -4.89 -21.18
CA ALA A 35 0.75 -3.79 -21.89
C ALA A 35 -0.78 -3.77 -21.69
N ALA A 36 -1.43 -4.93 -21.55
CA ALA A 36 -2.85 -5.02 -21.24
C ALA A 36 -3.13 -4.56 -19.80
N LEU A 37 -2.28 -4.94 -18.84
CA LEU A 37 -2.36 -4.51 -17.44
C LEU A 37 -2.19 -2.99 -17.32
N VAL A 38 -1.19 -2.41 -17.99
CA VAL A 38 -0.99 -0.95 -18.01
C VAL A 38 -2.24 -0.24 -18.56
N ARG A 39 -2.79 -0.69 -19.68
CA ARG A 39 -4.03 -0.12 -20.24
C ARG A 39 -5.24 -0.30 -19.34
N GLN A 40 -5.30 -1.34 -18.53
CA GLN A 40 -6.35 -1.55 -17.54
C GLN A 40 -6.20 -0.57 -16.37
N ILE A 41 -4.98 -0.39 -15.88
CA ILE A 41 -4.64 0.59 -14.83
C ILE A 41 -4.96 2.00 -15.31
N GLU A 42 -4.54 2.38 -16.51
CA GLU A 42 -4.84 3.69 -17.10
C GLU A 42 -6.35 3.96 -17.18
N ARG A 43 -7.16 2.99 -17.63
CA ARG A 43 -8.62 3.13 -17.69
C ARG A 43 -9.23 3.26 -16.29
N ASN A 44 -8.85 2.41 -15.36
CA ASN A 44 -9.36 2.45 -13.99
C ASN A 44 -9.00 3.78 -13.30
N LEU A 45 -7.77 4.27 -13.52
CA LEU A 45 -7.31 5.55 -13.01
C LEU A 45 -8.10 6.73 -13.61
N HIS A 46 -8.28 6.69 -14.93
CA HIS A 46 -8.98 7.75 -15.65
C HIS A 46 -10.46 7.81 -15.28
N ASP A 47 -11.16 6.69 -15.30
CA ASP A 47 -12.63 6.66 -15.11
C ASP A 47 -13.00 6.83 -13.62
N GLY A 48 -12.27 6.21 -12.71
CA GLY A 48 -12.49 6.31 -11.26
C GLY A 48 -12.14 7.71 -10.72
N ALA A 49 -10.94 8.19 -11.02
CA ALA A 49 -10.48 9.49 -10.54
C ALA A 49 -11.28 10.66 -11.13
N GLN A 50 -11.62 10.61 -12.42
CA GLN A 50 -12.43 11.67 -13.06
C GLN A 50 -13.84 11.76 -12.46
N THR A 51 -14.52 10.63 -12.25
CA THR A 51 -15.86 10.62 -11.66
C THR A 51 -15.86 11.21 -10.26
N ARG A 52 -14.86 10.90 -9.44
CA ARG A 52 -14.75 11.42 -8.07
C ARG A 52 -14.37 12.88 -8.02
N LEU A 53 -13.43 13.33 -8.87
CA LEU A 53 -13.09 14.74 -8.98
C LEU A 53 -14.28 15.58 -9.44
N ALA A 54 -15.11 15.06 -10.36
CA ALA A 54 -16.33 15.71 -10.79
C ALA A 54 -17.35 15.81 -9.64
N THR A 55 -17.55 14.75 -8.86
CA THR A 55 -18.43 14.75 -7.67
C THR A 55 -17.95 15.73 -6.61
N LEU A 56 -16.64 15.77 -6.35
CA LEU A 56 -16.01 16.74 -5.44
C LEU A 56 -16.25 18.19 -5.89
N ALA A 57 -16.01 18.48 -7.16
CA ALA A 57 -16.24 19.81 -7.73
C ALA A 57 -17.72 20.22 -7.63
N LEU A 58 -18.64 19.28 -7.84
CA LEU A 58 -20.09 19.50 -7.69
C LEU A 58 -20.45 19.84 -6.23
N HIS A 59 -20.00 19.04 -5.25
CA HIS A 59 -20.29 19.30 -3.83
C HIS A 59 -19.74 20.66 -3.38
N LEU A 60 -18.51 21.00 -3.77
CA LEU A 60 -17.89 22.29 -3.45
C LEU A 60 -18.62 23.46 -4.17
N GLY A 61 -19.08 23.25 -5.39
CA GLY A 61 -19.89 24.24 -6.11
C GLY A 61 -21.21 24.51 -5.41
N MET A 62 -21.95 23.46 -5.04
CA MET A 62 -23.20 23.56 -4.28
C MET A 62 -22.99 24.20 -2.90
N ALA A 63 -21.91 23.83 -2.18
CA ALA A 63 -21.59 24.45 -0.88
C ALA A 63 -21.33 25.95 -1.02
N ARG A 64 -20.59 26.36 -2.04
CA ARG A 64 -20.35 27.79 -2.33
C ARG A 64 -21.64 28.56 -2.60
N ASP A 65 -22.54 27.98 -3.41
CA ASP A 65 -23.79 28.65 -3.77
C ASP A 65 -24.72 28.76 -2.54
N LYS A 66 -24.75 27.74 -1.67
CA LYS A 66 -25.48 27.79 -0.40
C LYS A 66 -24.90 28.82 0.58
N LEU A 67 -23.58 28.94 0.67
CA LEU A 67 -22.94 29.97 1.48
C LEU A 67 -23.27 31.40 0.98
N ALA A 68 -23.41 31.57 -0.32
CA ALA A 68 -23.80 32.85 -0.92
C ALA A 68 -25.26 33.25 -0.57
N ALA A 69 -26.16 32.29 -0.34
CA ALA A 69 -27.53 32.52 0.10
C ALA A 69 -27.64 33.01 1.55
N GLY A 70 -26.68 32.63 2.43
CA GLY A 70 -26.40 33.26 3.73
C GLY A 70 -27.40 32.96 4.84
N SER A 71 -28.45 32.15 4.66
CA SER A 71 -29.34 31.75 5.74
C SER A 71 -28.71 30.70 6.66
N PRO A 72 -29.09 30.63 7.96
CA PRO A 72 -28.54 29.63 8.88
C PRO A 72 -28.70 28.19 8.40
N ASP A 73 -29.81 27.86 7.79
CA ASP A 73 -30.07 26.51 7.22
C ASP A 73 -29.22 26.22 6.00
N GLU A 74 -28.98 27.22 5.15
CA GLU A 74 -28.10 27.09 3.99
C GLU A 74 -26.63 26.95 4.41
N VAL A 75 -26.20 27.63 5.47
CA VAL A 75 -24.85 27.50 6.02
C VAL A 75 -24.66 26.08 6.61
N ALA A 76 -25.66 25.52 7.29
CA ALA A 76 -25.62 24.15 7.79
C ALA A 76 -25.50 23.15 6.64
N ALA A 77 -26.36 23.28 5.61
CA ALA A 77 -26.31 22.43 4.42
C ALA A 77 -24.98 22.55 3.63
N ALA A 78 -24.37 23.73 3.60
CA ALA A 78 -23.06 23.93 2.98
C ALA A 78 -21.95 23.17 3.75
N ARG A 79 -22.04 23.13 5.08
CA ARG A 79 -21.10 22.37 5.92
C ARG A 79 -21.15 20.88 5.64
N ASP A 80 -22.37 20.31 5.53
CA ASP A 80 -22.55 18.88 5.19
C ASP A 80 -21.96 18.55 3.80
N LEU A 81 -22.12 19.45 2.83
CA LEU A 81 -21.52 19.28 1.49
C LEU A 81 -20.01 19.35 1.51
N VAL A 82 -19.40 20.21 2.34
CA VAL A 82 -17.96 20.27 2.52
C VAL A 82 -17.43 19.01 3.20
N GLU A 83 -18.14 18.49 4.21
CA GLU A 83 -17.78 17.23 4.86
C GLU A 83 -17.85 16.04 3.88
N ALA A 84 -18.91 15.96 3.07
CA ALA A 84 -19.04 14.94 2.01
C ALA A 84 -17.91 15.05 0.97
N ALA A 85 -17.57 16.27 0.56
CA ALA A 85 -16.44 16.50 -0.35
C ALA A 85 -15.12 16.09 0.28
N HIS A 86 -14.89 16.41 1.55
CA HIS A 86 -13.67 16.02 2.26
C HIS A 86 -13.54 14.50 2.41
N ALA A 87 -14.63 13.80 2.75
CA ALA A 87 -14.67 12.34 2.82
C ALA A 87 -14.35 11.71 1.45
N GLY A 88 -15.00 12.16 0.39
CA GLY A 88 -14.76 11.70 -0.98
C GLY A 88 -13.34 11.96 -1.48
N ALA A 89 -12.70 13.08 -1.07
CA ALA A 89 -11.30 13.35 -1.36
C ALA A 89 -10.35 12.36 -0.67
N LYS A 90 -10.63 12.02 0.59
CA LYS A 90 -9.85 11.00 1.32
C LYS A 90 -9.96 9.62 0.67
N GLU A 91 -11.16 9.22 0.27
CA GLU A 91 -11.37 7.94 -0.43
C GLU A 91 -10.63 7.91 -1.78
N ALA A 92 -10.70 8.99 -2.56
CA ALA A 92 -9.97 9.11 -3.82
C ALA A 92 -8.45 9.02 -3.61
N LEU A 93 -7.91 9.63 -2.55
CA LEU A 93 -6.49 9.54 -2.21
C LEU A 93 -6.07 8.12 -1.82
N VAL A 94 -6.93 7.38 -1.11
CA VAL A 94 -6.67 5.97 -0.77
C VAL A 94 -6.64 5.13 -2.04
N GLU A 95 -7.61 5.26 -2.93
CA GLU A 95 -7.62 4.52 -4.20
C GLU A 95 -6.44 4.86 -5.12
N LEU A 96 -6.11 6.16 -5.27
CA LEU A 96 -4.92 6.56 -6.02
C LEU A 96 -3.64 5.98 -5.41
N ARG A 97 -3.58 5.86 -4.09
CA ARG A 97 -2.48 5.24 -3.38
C ARG A 97 -2.44 3.72 -3.62
N ASP A 98 -3.59 3.05 -3.61
CA ASP A 98 -3.72 1.62 -3.88
C ASP A 98 -3.40 1.28 -5.35
N LEU A 99 -3.79 2.13 -6.29
CA LEU A 99 -3.41 2.02 -7.71
C LEU A 99 -1.92 2.32 -7.95
N SER A 100 -1.36 3.28 -7.22
CA SER A 100 0.07 3.60 -7.28
C SER A 100 0.95 2.59 -6.54
N SER A 101 0.36 1.71 -5.74
CA SER A 101 1.07 0.61 -5.03
C SER A 101 1.73 -0.40 -5.99
N GLY A 102 1.41 -0.34 -7.29
CA GLY A 102 2.20 -0.98 -8.35
C GLY A 102 3.50 -0.26 -8.72
N ILE A 103 3.72 0.97 -8.23
CA ILE A 103 4.95 1.74 -8.45
C ILE A 103 5.72 1.73 -7.13
N HIS A 104 6.85 1.04 -7.11
CA HIS A 104 7.76 0.97 -5.96
C HIS A 104 8.15 2.39 -5.49
N PRO A 105 7.81 2.82 -4.25
CA PRO A 105 8.11 4.16 -3.79
C PRO A 105 9.61 4.46 -3.86
N PRO A 106 10.04 5.63 -4.37
CA PRO A 106 11.47 5.97 -4.48
C PRO A 106 12.23 5.87 -3.14
N VAL A 107 11.53 6.07 -2.01
CA VAL A 107 12.12 5.94 -0.66
C VAL A 107 12.59 4.52 -0.35
N LEU A 108 12.04 3.50 -1.03
CA LEU A 108 12.45 2.10 -0.90
C LEU A 108 13.70 1.73 -1.73
N GLY A 109 14.26 2.68 -2.49
CA GLY A 109 15.48 2.43 -3.26
C GLY A 109 16.64 1.89 -2.41
N ASN A 110 16.76 2.35 -1.17
CA ASN A 110 17.76 1.90 -0.18
C ASN A 110 17.26 0.75 0.73
N GLY A 111 16.10 0.17 0.42
CA GLY A 111 15.47 -0.90 1.19
C GLY A 111 14.47 -0.40 2.23
N LEU A 112 13.74 -1.37 2.82
CA LEU A 112 12.63 -1.09 3.73
C LEU A 112 13.09 -0.47 5.07
N GLY A 113 14.21 -0.90 5.65
CA GLY A 113 14.69 -0.37 6.94
C GLY A 113 14.87 1.15 6.92
N PRO A 114 15.73 1.73 6.06
CA PRO A 114 15.88 3.18 5.92
C PRO A 114 14.58 3.92 5.58
N ALA A 115 13.67 3.28 4.82
CA ALA A 115 12.37 3.86 4.50
C ALA A 115 11.47 3.98 5.73
N LEU A 116 11.47 2.99 6.62
CA LEU A 116 10.73 3.01 7.89
C LEU A 116 11.33 4.04 8.87
N GLU A 117 12.65 4.18 8.92
CA GLU A 117 13.32 5.21 9.73
C GLU A 117 12.92 6.63 9.25
N ASN A 118 12.87 6.84 7.95
CA ASN A 118 12.44 8.11 7.36
C ASN A 118 10.97 8.41 7.68
N LEU A 119 10.11 7.39 7.62
CA LEU A 119 8.70 7.51 8.00
C LEU A 119 8.54 7.86 9.50
N ALA A 120 9.33 7.23 10.36
CA ALA A 120 9.37 7.46 11.80
C ALA A 120 9.80 8.90 12.15
N ALA A 121 10.78 9.45 11.43
CA ALA A 121 11.28 10.81 11.63
C ALA A 121 10.20 11.89 11.38
N GLY A 122 9.18 11.60 10.58
CA GLY A 122 8.03 12.48 10.32
C GLY A 122 6.89 12.36 11.33
N SER A 123 6.98 11.46 12.31
CA SER A 123 5.90 11.22 13.29
C SER A 123 5.86 12.29 14.39
N ALA A 124 4.64 12.67 14.82
CA ALA A 124 4.43 13.55 15.97
C ALA A 124 4.66 12.86 17.32
N ILE A 125 4.64 11.53 17.36
CA ILE A 125 4.93 10.70 18.53
C ILE A 125 6.30 10.04 18.32
N PRO A 126 7.16 9.90 19.33
CA PRO A 126 8.41 9.16 19.23
C PRO A 126 8.20 7.75 18.68
N VAL A 127 8.97 7.38 17.65
CA VAL A 127 8.90 6.06 17.02
C VAL A 127 10.26 5.37 17.13
N ARG A 128 10.28 4.15 17.61
CA ARG A 128 11.46 3.27 17.60
C ARG A 128 11.32 2.29 16.45
N VAL A 129 12.29 2.29 15.54
CA VAL A 129 12.33 1.36 14.41
C VAL A 129 13.39 0.29 14.67
N THR A 130 13.05 -0.97 14.42
CA THR A 130 13.97 -2.10 14.39
C THR A 130 13.76 -2.86 13.09
N ALA A 131 14.78 -2.94 12.24
CA ALA A 131 14.72 -3.71 11.00
C ALA A 131 15.81 -4.78 11.00
N HIS A 132 15.41 -6.04 10.95
CA HIS A 132 16.31 -7.18 10.81
C HIS A 132 15.86 -8.04 9.63
N LEU A 133 16.40 -7.72 8.45
CA LEU A 133 16.05 -8.31 7.17
C LEU A 133 17.32 -8.90 6.53
N PRO A 134 17.73 -10.13 6.92
CA PRO A 134 18.93 -10.79 6.37
C PRO A 134 18.82 -10.97 4.85
N GLU A 135 17.61 -11.18 4.35
CA GLU A 135 17.26 -11.23 2.95
C GLU A 135 16.30 -10.09 2.61
N ARG A 136 16.52 -9.42 1.48
CA ARG A 136 15.68 -8.33 1.04
C ARG A 136 14.35 -8.86 0.51
N PRO A 137 13.20 -8.40 1.03
CA PRO A 137 11.89 -8.76 0.48
C PRO A 137 11.75 -8.32 -0.99
N SER A 138 10.85 -8.94 -1.72
CA SER A 138 10.54 -8.51 -3.08
C SER A 138 10.02 -7.06 -3.08
N PRO A 139 10.16 -6.30 -4.19
CA PRO A 139 9.67 -4.91 -4.29
C PRO A 139 8.18 -4.77 -3.96
N ALA A 140 7.37 -5.78 -4.28
CA ALA A 140 5.96 -5.81 -3.95
C ALA A 140 5.74 -5.88 -2.43
N ILE A 141 6.47 -6.77 -1.74
CA ILE A 141 6.40 -6.93 -0.28
C ILE A 141 6.93 -5.68 0.43
N GLU A 142 8.06 -5.11 0.00
CA GLU A 142 8.56 -3.84 0.55
C GLU A 142 7.51 -2.72 0.43
N THR A 143 6.82 -2.64 -0.70
CA THR A 143 5.78 -1.63 -0.96
C THR A 143 4.58 -1.82 -0.03
N ILE A 144 4.05 -3.04 0.09
CA ILE A 144 2.93 -3.37 0.98
C ILE A 144 3.31 -3.08 2.43
N ALA A 145 4.51 -3.48 2.87
CA ALA A 145 5.00 -3.26 4.23
C ALA A 145 5.15 -1.77 4.55
N TYR A 146 5.72 -0.98 3.64
CA TYR A 146 5.88 0.46 3.81
C TYR A 146 4.54 1.19 3.98
N PHE A 147 3.58 0.93 3.10
CA PHE A 147 2.26 1.56 3.22
C PHE A 147 1.47 1.06 4.43
N SER A 148 1.66 -0.21 4.83
CA SER A 148 1.08 -0.75 6.06
C SER A 148 1.63 -0.03 7.28
N ALA A 149 2.95 0.18 7.36
CA ALA A 149 3.57 0.94 8.45
C ALA A 149 3.08 2.39 8.48
N ALA A 150 2.99 3.06 7.32
CA ALA A 150 2.50 4.44 7.21
C ALA A 150 1.06 4.59 7.74
N GLU A 151 0.16 3.67 7.36
CA GLU A 151 -1.22 3.66 7.83
C GLU A 151 -1.32 3.39 9.34
N LEU A 152 -0.57 2.40 9.84
CA LEU A 152 -0.57 2.04 11.26
C LEU A 152 0.02 3.16 12.14
N LEU A 153 1.08 3.83 11.70
CA LEU A 153 1.63 5.01 12.37
C LEU A 153 0.61 6.15 12.41
N ALA A 154 -0.06 6.42 11.29
CA ALA A 154 -1.09 7.46 11.24
C ALA A 154 -2.26 7.14 12.18
N ASN A 155 -2.67 5.87 12.29
CA ASN A 155 -3.71 5.43 13.21
C ASN A 155 -3.27 5.57 14.67
N ALA A 156 -2.05 5.17 15.01
CA ALA A 156 -1.51 5.36 16.35
C ALA A 156 -1.47 6.84 16.74
N VAL A 157 -0.96 7.73 15.89
CA VAL A 157 -0.92 9.18 16.15
C VAL A 157 -2.31 9.76 16.36
N LYS A 158 -3.33 9.31 15.60
CA LYS A 158 -4.69 9.87 15.67
C LYS A 158 -5.53 9.33 16.83
N HIS A 159 -5.32 8.06 17.20
CA HIS A 159 -6.32 7.33 18.00
C HIS A 159 -5.79 6.78 19.32
N SER A 160 -4.46 6.53 19.45
CA SER A 160 -3.94 5.79 20.58
C SER A 160 -3.74 6.62 21.85
N SER A 161 -3.44 7.92 21.75
CA SER A 161 -2.91 8.76 22.84
C SER A 161 -1.61 8.17 23.43
N ALA A 162 -0.81 7.50 22.61
CA ALA A 162 0.44 6.88 23.02
C ALA A 162 1.56 7.89 23.24
N ASN A 163 2.59 7.50 24.01
CA ASN A 163 3.83 8.24 24.19
C ASN A 163 4.97 7.66 23.36
N LEU A 164 4.86 6.40 22.95
CA LEU A 164 5.85 5.68 22.15
C LEU A 164 5.16 4.73 21.17
N ILE A 165 5.70 4.68 19.96
CA ILE A 165 5.32 3.68 18.96
C ILE A 165 6.56 2.85 18.62
N GLU A 166 6.42 1.55 18.50
CA GLU A 166 7.48 0.63 18.09
C GLU A 166 7.12 0.01 16.74
N VAL A 167 8.05 0.07 15.81
CA VAL A 167 7.94 -0.55 14.47
C VAL A 167 9.04 -1.58 14.33
N ALA A 168 8.68 -2.83 14.14
CA ALA A 168 9.61 -3.92 13.92
C ALA A 168 9.35 -4.58 12.55
N ALA A 169 10.39 -4.69 11.73
CA ALA A 169 10.37 -5.40 10.46
C ALA A 169 11.41 -6.53 10.51
N THR A 170 10.95 -7.76 10.43
CA THR A 170 11.83 -8.94 10.58
C THR A 170 11.51 -10.01 9.54
N SER A 171 12.52 -10.76 9.12
CA SER A 171 12.33 -11.99 8.35
C SER A 171 13.35 -13.02 8.84
N PRO A 172 12.91 -14.06 9.57
CA PRO A 172 13.81 -15.15 9.96
C PRO A 172 14.23 -15.93 8.70
N PRO A 173 15.42 -16.56 8.70
CA PRO A 173 15.89 -17.35 7.56
C PRO A 173 14.88 -18.43 7.16
N GLY A 174 14.40 -18.38 5.90
CA GLY A 174 13.39 -19.32 5.38
C GLY A 174 11.98 -19.12 5.94
N GLY A 175 11.73 -18.06 6.69
CA GLY A 175 10.43 -17.71 7.25
C GLY A 175 9.77 -16.53 6.53
N PRO A 176 8.53 -16.19 6.91
CA PRO A 176 7.81 -15.07 6.35
C PRO A 176 8.43 -13.73 6.79
N PHE A 177 8.14 -12.69 6.01
CA PHE A 177 8.34 -11.32 6.44
C PHE A 177 7.25 -10.93 7.45
N VAL A 178 7.64 -10.29 8.56
CA VAL A 178 6.71 -9.83 9.60
C VAL A 178 6.97 -8.35 9.88
N LEU A 179 5.95 -7.53 9.70
CA LEU A 179 5.91 -6.15 10.16
C LEU A 179 5.02 -6.08 11.39
N THR A 180 5.55 -5.57 12.50
CA THR A 180 4.78 -5.32 13.72
C THR A 180 4.83 -3.84 14.05
N VAL A 181 3.68 -3.24 14.31
CA VAL A 181 3.54 -1.88 14.84
C VAL A 181 2.79 -1.96 16.15
N SER A 182 3.39 -1.43 17.22
CA SER A 182 2.81 -1.42 18.55
C SER A 182 2.86 -0.02 19.14
N ASP A 183 1.78 0.43 19.78
CA ASP A 183 1.73 1.67 20.54
C ASP A 183 1.40 1.38 22.02
N ASP A 184 1.94 2.18 22.93
CA ASP A 184 1.68 2.12 24.37
C ASP A 184 0.42 2.88 24.80
N GLY A 185 -0.51 3.09 23.87
CA GLY A 185 -1.71 3.90 24.08
C GLY A 185 -2.83 3.17 24.80
N ARG A 186 -4.04 3.76 24.70
CA ARG A 186 -5.24 3.31 25.46
C ARG A 186 -5.89 2.01 24.96
N GLY A 187 -5.45 1.48 23.83
CA GLY A 187 -6.08 0.31 23.22
C GLY A 187 -7.54 0.52 22.83
N GLY A 188 -8.27 -0.59 22.73
CA GLY A 188 -9.70 -0.59 22.39
C GLY A 188 -9.99 -0.36 20.91
N ALA A 189 -9.00 -0.59 20.03
CA ALA A 189 -9.24 -0.56 18.59
C ALA A 189 -10.13 -1.76 18.20
N ASP A 190 -11.25 -1.47 17.51
CA ASP A 190 -12.15 -2.50 16.99
C ASP A 190 -11.90 -2.72 15.49
N GLU A 191 -12.00 -3.98 15.08
CA GLU A 191 -11.89 -4.37 13.67
C GLU A 191 -13.02 -3.80 12.81
N ALA A 192 -14.18 -3.51 13.42
CA ALA A 192 -15.34 -2.97 12.72
C ALA A 192 -15.27 -1.45 12.48
N ASP A 193 -14.41 -0.73 13.18
CA ASP A 193 -14.47 0.73 13.25
C ASP A 193 -13.58 1.48 12.23
N GLY A 194 -13.03 0.85 11.18
CA GLY A 194 -12.18 1.62 10.28
C GLY A 194 -11.91 1.05 8.89
N SER A 195 -12.00 1.93 7.89
CA SER A 195 -11.59 1.63 6.51
C SER A 195 -10.09 1.30 6.37
N GLY A 196 -9.24 1.81 7.28
CA GLY A 196 -7.79 1.60 7.25
C GLY A 196 -7.37 0.15 7.48
N LEU A 197 -7.88 -0.50 8.53
CA LEU A 197 -7.57 -1.91 8.83
C LEU A 197 -8.15 -2.88 7.78
N SER A 198 -9.32 -2.56 7.22
CA SER A 198 -9.91 -3.35 6.14
C SER A 198 -9.07 -3.27 4.85
N GLY A 199 -8.58 -2.08 4.49
CA GLY A 199 -7.67 -1.87 3.37
C GLY A 199 -6.33 -2.59 3.56
N LEU A 200 -5.78 -2.57 4.78
CA LEU A 200 -4.55 -3.27 5.14
C LEU A 200 -4.70 -4.79 4.97
N ARG A 201 -5.81 -5.37 5.45
CA ARG A 201 -6.11 -6.80 5.25
C ARG A 201 -6.30 -7.16 3.78
N HIS A 202 -6.99 -6.30 3.04
CA HIS A 202 -7.17 -6.52 1.61
C HIS A 202 -5.82 -6.61 0.89
N ARG A 203 -4.93 -5.64 1.12
CA ARG A 203 -3.57 -5.64 0.53
C ARG A 203 -2.73 -6.86 0.94
N ALA A 204 -2.76 -7.24 2.22
CA ALA A 204 -2.03 -8.42 2.68
C ALA A 204 -2.52 -9.70 1.97
N ARG A 205 -3.84 -9.86 1.81
CA ARG A 205 -4.45 -11.02 1.14
C ARG A 205 -4.08 -11.14 -0.34
N THR A 206 -3.76 -10.04 -1.05
CA THR A 206 -3.36 -10.12 -2.47
C THR A 206 -2.04 -10.86 -2.69
N VAL A 207 -1.27 -11.06 -1.61
CA VAL A 207 -0.01 -11.79 -1.60
C VAL A 207 -0.01 -12.95 -0.60
N ASP A 208 -1.17 -13.51 -0.30
CA ASP A 208 -1.37 -14.60 0.68
C ASP A 208 -0.87 -14.27 2.10
N GLY A 209 -0.84 -12.99 2.44
CA GLY A 209 -0.47 -12.50 3.77
C GLY A 209 -1.64 -12.46 4.75
N THR A 210 -1.30 -12.29 6.03
CA THR A 210 -2.27 -12.19 7.14
C THR A 210 -2.04 -10.94 7.99
N VAL A 211 -3.11 -10.46 8.63
CA VAL A 211 -3.07 -9.32 9.55
C VAL A 211 -3.75 -9.69 10.86
N THR A 212 -3.04 -9.53 11.96
CA THR A 212 -3.53 -9.77 13.31
C THR A 212 -3.56 -8.46 14.09
N LEU A 213 -4.67 -8.18 14.78
CA LEU A 213 -4.84 -7.04 15.69
C LEU A 213 -5.01 -7.56 17.12
N THR A 214 -4.27 -6.96 18.04
CA THR A 214 -4.46 -7.14 19.48
C THR A 214 -4.53 -5.75 20.12
N SER A 215 -5.68 -5.40 20.67
CA SER A 215 -5.92 -4.07 21.24
C SER A 215 -6.87 -4.15 22.42
N PRO A 216 -6.43 -4.69 23.58
CA PRO A 216 -7.27 -4.75 24.76
C PRO A 216 -7.62 -3.33 25.28
N PRO A 217 -8.78 -3.15 25.93
CA PRO A 217 -9.09 -1.90 26.61
C PRO A 217 -8.01 -1.56 27.67
N GLY A 218 -7.45 -0.36 27.59
CA GLY A 218 -6.30 0.07 28.42
C GLY A 218 -4.95 -0.15 27.76
N GLY A 219 -4.90 -0.73 26.57
CA GLY A 219 -3.69 -0.91 25.76
C GLY A 219 -2.83 -2.11 26.14
N PRO A 220 -1.73 -2.29 25.44
CA PRO A 220 -1.31 -1.61 24.20
C PRO A 220 -2.13 -2.01 22.97
N THR A 221 -1.95 -1.29 21.83
CA THR A 221 -2.40 -1.78 20.52
C THR A 221 -1.21 -2.34 19.75
N THR A 222 -1.35 -3.55 19.24
CA THR A 222 -0.35 -4.20 18.41
C THR A 222 -1.00 -4.75 17.15
N VAL A 223 -0.47 -4.37 16.00
CA VAL A 223 -0.85 -4.93 14.70
C VAL A 223 0.34 -5.64 14.10
N SER A 224 0.16 -6.88 13.71
CA SER A 224 1.17 -7.69 13.02
C SER A 224 0.69 -8.03 11.61
N VAL A 225 1.52 -7.78 10.63
CA VAL A 225 1.31 -8.08 9.22
C VAL A 225 2.35 -9.10 8.81
N GLU A 226 1.90 -10.30 8.47
CA GLU A 226 2.75 -11.38 7.98
C GLU A 226 2.56 -11.54 6.47
N LEU A 227 3.67 -11.52 5.72
CA LEU A 227 3.69 -11.61 4.26
C LEU A 227 4.72 -12.65 3.83
N PRO A 228 4.53 -13.35 2.68
CA PRO A 228 5.61 -14.14 2.10
C PRO A 228 6.79 -13.23 1.75
N LEU A 229 8.01 -13.72 1.85
CA LEU A 229 9.20 -12.93 1.51
C LEU A 229 9.24 -12.63 0.00
N HIS A 230 8.82 -13.60 -0.79
CA HIS A 230 8.68 -13.56 -2.25
C HIS A 230 7.34 -14.20 -2.63
N PRO A 231 6.35 -13.44 -3.15
CA PRO A 231 5.07 -13.97 -3.62
C PRO A 231 5.18 -14.68 -4.96
#